data_7bef5aea678ffbc4d47139b0d15c9167
#
_entry.id   7bef5aea678ffbc4d47139b0d15c9167
#
_cell.length_a   1.000
_cell.length_b   1.000
_cell.length_c   1.000
_cell.angle_alpha   90.00
_cell.angle_beta   90.00
_cell.angle_gamma   90.00
#
_symmetry.space_group_name_H-M   'P 1'
#
loop_
_entity.id
_entity.type
_entity.pdbx_description
1 polymer ?
#
loop_
_entity_poly.entity_id
_entity_poly.type
_entity_poly.pdbx_seq_one_letter_code
_entity_poly.pdbx_strand_id
1 'polypeptide(L)'
;RATLFRHTLNLSRGSAVRGTRAQVDRFFYGEEMGQTLRETPHLTLIEGRVDHLLEVSGRCTGLRLGDGSQIDSRAVVLTTGTFLGAICHRGDWTQPGGRIDETEVDQGTITAQLKALGLRTLRLKTGTCPRLDRERINFDQLKIQTSDLADSGFSDHPEAQGQRPIQPCWATSSNEAVHDVVRRNLHRSPIRREEFDALGPRYCPSFEDKVERFAHRESHQLFLEPEGVESRQLYLGGMSTSMPAEVQQVMLEAIPGLEAVRVLQWGYCVAYDAVDPIQLEPTLEVTALPGLYLAGQLNGTSGYEEAAAQGFWAGMNAVRSLRNEASFLLGRDEAYMAVLMDDLTTRGITEPYRMLTSRAEYRLELRESSAFIRLHAQAGELGLVSKERLESRERRHAEIIEARGQLESKRSSGQSGWQQLSRPHSDLKAITDELQVTRPSLAMDQEELQAQARYAGYIERERRRLRRYADLDRIKIPMDFDFGDRPGLSTEAVELLQRVRPRSLGQASRIPGMTPAATHLLAMSLK
;
A
#
# COMPACT_ATOMS: atom_id res chain seq x y z
N ARG A 1 6.67 18.03 -4.29
CA ARG A 1 7.49 18.99 -3.54
C ARG A 1 8.60 18.30 -2.74
N ALA A 2 8.29 17.29 -1.95
CA ALA A 2 9.22 16.66 -1.01
C ALA A 2 10.15 15.58 -1.62
N THR A 3 10.07 15.29 -2.90
CA THR A 3 10.83 14.20 -3.54
C THR A 3 12.33 14.50 -3.55
N LEU A 4 13.14 13.61 -3.00
CA LEU A 4 14.60 13.63 -3.01
C LEU A 4 15.19 12.74 -4.11
N PHE A 5 14.56 11.61 -4.35
CA PHE A 5 15.03 10.60 -5.29
C PHE A 5 13.84 9.87 -5.91
N ARG A 6 13.93 9.56 -7.19
CA ARG A 6 12.90 8.85 -7.92
C ARG A 6 13.49 7.72 -8.73
N HIS A 7 12.82 6.58 -8.73
CA HIS A 7 13.22 5.42 -9.50
C HIS A 7 12.00 4.68 -10.07
N THR A 8 12.08 4.32 -11.34
CA THR A 8 11.05 3.50 -11.99
C THR A 8 11.33 2.03 -11.76
N LEU A 9 10.48 1.41 -10.95
CA LEU A 9 10.56 -0.03 -10.66
C LEU A 9 10.10 -0.85 -11.88
N ASN A 10 10.68 -2.04 -12.03
CA ASN A 10 10.33 -3.01 -13.06
C ASN A 10 10.44 -2.47 -14.50
N LEU A 11 11.33 -1.54 -14.78
CA LEU A 11 11.50 -0.93 -16.10
C LEU A 11 11.64 -1.94 -17.23
N SER A 12 12.39 -3.04 -17.00
CA SER A 12 12.61 -4.12 -17.99
C SER A 12 11.42 -5.08 -18.16
N ARG A 13 10.41 -5.02 -17.28
CA ARG A 13 9.28 -5.97 -17.28
C ARG A 13 8.03 -5.45 -18.01
N GLY A 14 8.11 -4.25 -18.57
CA GLY A 14 7.02 -3.61 -19.31
C GLY A 14 6.06 -2.77 -18.46
N SER A 15 5.31 -1.88 -19.13
CA SER A 15 4.48 -0.85 -18.50
C SER A 15 3.35 -1.38 -17.61
N ALA A 16 2.91 -2.63 -17.80
CA ALA A 16 1.86 -3.25 -16.98
C ALA A 16 2.26 -3.47 -15.49
N VAL A 17 3.54 -3.44 -15.19
CA VAL A 17 4.07 -3.68 -13.83
C VAL A 17 5.07 -2.62 -13.40
N ARG A 18 5.26 -1.58 -14.22
CA ARG A 18 6.04 -0.41 -13.83
C ARG A 18 5.33 0.32 -12.71
N GLY A 19 6.10 0.85 -11.79
CA GLY A 19 5.62 1.71 -10.72
C GLY A 19 6.70 2.71 -10.36
N THR A 20 6.30 3.91 -10.01
CA THR A 20 7.20 4.96 -9.56
C THR A 20 7.45 4.80 -8.07
N ARG A 21 8.72 4.72 -7.68
CA ARG A 21 9.15 4.86 -6.28
C ARG A 21 9.78 6.22 -6.10
N ALA A 22 9.28 7.00 -5.13
CA ALA A 22 9.91 8.22 -4.70
C ALA A 22 10.36 8.11 -3.24
N GLN A 23 11.57 8.56 -2.97
CA GLN A 23 12.00 8.87 -1.62
C GLN A 23 11.75 10.34 -1.36
N VAL A 24 11.28 10.63 -0.16
CA VAL A 24 10.89 11.99 0.22
C VAL A 24 11.75 12.48 1.37
N ASP A 25 11.99 13.79 1.40
CA ASP A 25 12.47 14.49 2.57
C ASP A 25 11.40 14.38 3.66
N ARG A 26 11.64 13.51 4.65
CA ARG A 26 10.63 13.19 5.66
C ARG A 26 10.29 14.38 6.55
N PHE A 27 11.24 15.28 6.77
CA PHE A 27 11.04 16.45 7.61
C PHE A 27 10.18 17.47 6.88
N PHE A 28 10.56 17.79 5.65
CA PHE A 28 9.79 18.69 4.80
C PHE A 28 8.39 18.14 4.48
N TYR A 29 8.28 16.83 4.22
CA TYR A 29 6.98 16.20 4.00
C TYR A 29 6.08 16.30 5.24
N GLY A 30 6.64 16.08 6.43
CA GLY A 30 5.92 16.20 7.68
C GLY A 30 5.44 17.65 7.93
N GLU A 31 6.28 18.63 7.61
CA GLU A 31 5.93 20.06 7.73
C GLU A 31 4.81 20.46 6.76
N GLU A 32 4.94 20.13 5.46
CA GLU A 32 3.94 20.39 4.42
C GLU A 32 2.60 19.75 4.75
N MET A 33 2.60 18.48 5.20
CA MET A 33 1.37 17.79 5.60
C MET A 33 0.77 18.39 6.86
N GLY A 34 1.60 18.73 7.85
CA GLY A 34 1.15 19.40 9.05
C GLY A 34 0.53 20.78 8.76
N GLN A 35 1.13 21.54 7.85
CA GLN A 35 0.57 22.82 7.40
C GLN A 35 -0.76 22.62 6.66
N THR A 36 -0.82 21.66 5.73
CA THR A 36 -2.05 21.31 5.00
C THR A 36 -3.19 20.98 5.95
N LEU A 37 -2.91 20.20 6.99
CA LEU A 37 -3.93 19.86 8.00
C LEU A 37 -4.39 21.10 8.79
N ARG A 38 -3.46 21.95 9.23
CA ARG A 38 -3.79 23.18 9.98
C ARG A 38 -4.61 24.18 9.15
N GLU A 39 -4.35 24.24 7.85
CA GLU A 39 -5.03 25.18 6.93
C GLU A 39 -6.34 24.61 6.36
N THR A 40 -6.63 23.31 6.58
CA THR A 40 -7.86 22.69 6.08
C THR A 40 -9.08 23.25 6.84
N PRO A 41 -10.04 23.90 6.16
CA PRO A 41 -11.23 24.43 6.80
C PRO A 41 -12.02 23.34 7.52
N HIS A 42 -12.57 23.70 8.69
CA HIS A 42 -13.39 22.80 9.53
C HIS A 42 -12.64 21.57 10.08
N LEU A 43 -11.32 21.56 10.05
CA LEU A 43 -10.48 20.55 10.68
C LEU A 43 -9.85 21.12 11.96
N THR A 44 -10.06 20.44 13.10
CA THR A 44 -9.41 20.77 14.36
C THR A 44 -8.42 19.68 14.74
N LEU A 45 -7.17 20.06 15.00
CA LEU A 45 -6.16 19.16 15.53
C LEU A 45 -6.19 19.21 17.05
N ILE A 46 -6.37 18.06 17.69
CA ILE A 46 -6.36 17.91 19.14
C ILE A 46 -5.23 16.97 19.50
N GLU A 47 -4.30 17.43 20.30
CA GLU A 47 -3.23 16.61 20.86
C GLU A 47 -3.73 15.88 22.10
N GLY A 48 -3.56 14.57 22.16
CA GLY A 48 -3.98 13.76 23.29
C GLY A 48 -4.00 12.27 22.97
N ARG A 49 -3.80 11.46 24.01
CA ARG A 49 -3.91 10.00 23.91
C ARG A 49 -5.36 9.59 24.02
N VAL A 50 -5.84 8.77 23.09
CA VAL A 50 -7.17 8.16 23.13
C VAL A 50 -7.13 6.91 24.00
N ASP A 51 -7.92 6.86 25.06
CA ASP A 51 -8.01 5.73 25.98
C ASP A 51 -9.23 4.85 25.73
N HIS A 52 -10.35 5.45 25.29
CA HIS A 52 -11.60 4.70 25.14
C HIS A 52 -12.41 5.16 23.93
N LEU A 53 -13.07 4.20 23.29
CA LEU A 53 -14.18 4.45 22.37
C LEU A 53 -15.47 4.57 23.17
N LEU A 54 -16.28 5.57 22.85
CA LEU A 54 -17.60 5.74 23.45
C LEU A 54 -18.64 4.97 22.63
N GLU A 55 -19.48 4.21 23.34
CA GLU A 55 -20.54 3.41 22.75
C GLU A 55 -21.87 3.72 23.41
N VAL A 56 -22.90 3.90 22.59
CA VAL A 56 -24.29 4.02 23.06
C VAL A 56 -25.18 3.19 22.13
N SER A 57 -25.92 2.26 22.72
CA SER A 57 -26.89 1.41 22.01
C SER A 57 -26.28 0.67 20.81
N GLY A 58 -25.06 0.13 20.97
CA GLY A 58 -24.36 -0.64 19.94
C GLY A 58 -23.79 0.21 18.80
N ARG A 59 -23.60 1.52 19.01
CA ARG A 59 -23.03 2.42 18.03
C ARG A 59 -21.87 3.22 18.64
N CYS A 60 -20.81 3.44 17.87
CA CYS A 60 -19.74 4.36 18.25
C CYS A 60 -20.25 5.81 18.23
N THR A 61 -20.06 6.52 19.34
CA THR A 61 -20.54 7.90 19.52
C THR A 61 -19.44 8.88 19.85
N GLY A 62 -18.19 8.46 19.83
CA GLY A 62 -17.05 9.32 20.11
C GLY A 62 -15.89 8.58 20.78
N LEU A 63 -15.06 9.35 21.47
CA LEU A 63 -13.89 8.83 22.16
C LEU A 63 -13.61 9.61 23.46
N ARG A 64 -12.84 9.01 24.36
CA ARG A 64 -12.36 9.65 25.58
C ARG A 64 -10.83 9.70 25.55
N LEU A 65 -10.29 10.85 25.92
CA LEU A 65 -8.85 11.07 26.04
C LEU A 65 -8.33 10.62 27.40
N GLY A 66 -7.02 10.47 27.53
CA GLY A 66 -6.33 10.05 28.74
C GLY A 66 -6.44 11.03 29.91
N ASP A 67 -6.76 12.29 29.64
CA ASP A 67 -7.06 13.31 30.65
C ASP A 67 -8.53 13.25 31.15
N GLY A 68 -9.34 12.33 30.62
CA GLY A 68 -10.74 12.14 30.93
C GLY A 68 -11.72 12.97 30.09
N SER A 69 -11.22 13.88 29.24
CA SER A 69 -12.09 14.66 28.35
C SER A 69 -12.72 13.75 27.28
N GLN A 70 -13.94 14.12 26.84
CA GLN A 70 -14.68 13.36 25.85
C GLN A 70 -14.87 14.19 24.58
N ILE A 71 -14.83 13.50 23.44
CA ILE A 71 -15.12 14.05 22.13
C ILE A 71 -16.27 13.25 21.53
N ASP A 72 -17.45 13.85 21.50
CA ASP A 72 -18.61 13.26 20.87
C ASP A 72 -18.50 13.38 19.35
N SER A 73 -18.79 12.29 18.64
CA SER A 73 -18.78 12.26 17.18
C SER A 73 -19.79 11.25 16.65
N ARG A 74 -20.25 11.47 15.41
CA ARG A 74 -21.17 10.55 14.72
C ARG A 74 -20.44 9.42 13.99
N ALA A 75 -19.13 9.57 13.79
CA ALA A 75 -18.26 8.55 13.22
C ALA A 75 -16.83 8.75 13.72
N VAL A 76 -16.10 7.65 13.89
CA VAL A 76 -14.69 7.60 14.29
C VAL A 76 -13.91 6.79 13.26
N VAL A 77 -12.76 7.26 12.84
CA VAL A 77 -11.82 6.51 11.99
C VAL A 77 -10.54 6.28 12.79
N LEU A 78 -10.24 5.03 13.13
CA LEU A 78 -8.97 4.67 13.79
C LEU A 78 -7.88 4.41 12.77
N THR A 79 -6.74 5.11 12.94
CA THR A 79 -5.57 5.01 12.06
C THR A 79 -4.28 4.83 12.88
N THR A 80 -4.30 3.94 13.85
CA THR A 80 -3.28 3.78 14.89
C THR A 80 -1.92 3.29 14.40
N GLY A 81 -1.78 2.95 13.13
CA GLY A 81 -0.50 2.48 12.56
C GLY A 81 0.05 1.26 13.31
N THR A 82 1.27 1.37 13.83
CA THR A 82 1.95 0.32 14.62
C THR A 82 1.85 0.57 16.12
N PHE A 83 0.95 1.45 16.60
CA PHE A 83 0.97 1.88 18.00
C PHE A 83 0.03 1.09 18.92
N LEU A 84 -0.94 0.37 18.37
CA LEU A 84 -1.93 -0.34 19.17
C LEU A 84 -1.31 -1.55 19.90
N GLY A 85 -1.30 -1.51 21.22
CA GLY A 85 -0.70 -2.55 22.07
C GLY A 85 0.76 -2.84 21.73
N ALA A 86 1.49 -1.83 21.27
CA ALA A 86 2.79 -2.00 20.63
C ALA A 86 3.93 -2.21 21.62
N ILE A 87 4.92 -3.02 21.19
CA ILE A 87 6.18 -3.22 21.90
C ILE A 87 7.32 -3.19 20.89
N CYS A 88 8.30 -2.32 21.13
CA CYS A 88 9.56 -2.31 20.40
C CYS A 88 10.52 -3.34 20.98
N HIS A 89 11.25 -4.08 20.12
CA HIS A 89 12.21 -5.11 20.51
C HIS A 89 13.54 -4.95 19.78
N ARG A 90 14.64 -5.11 20.50
CA ARG A 90 16.01 -5.15 19.97
C ARG A 90 16.90 -6.00 20.87
N GLY A 91 17.28 -7.20 20.45
CA GLY A 91 17.95 -8.15 21.32
C GLY A 91 17.12 -8.42 22.58
N ASP A 92 17.72 -8.23 23.76
CA ASP A 92 17.03 -8.38 25.05
C ASP A 92 16.28 -7.12 25.50
N TRP A 93 16.50 -6.00 24.80
CA TRP A 93 15.84 -4.76 25.12
C TRP A 93 14.42 -4.72 24.56
N THR A 94 13.49 -4.30 25.41
CA THR A 94 12.08 -4.07 25.03
C THR A 94 11.61 -2.73 25.57
N GLN A 95 10.73 -2.07 24.81
CA GLN A 95 10.06 -0.84 25.24
C GLN A 95 8.62 -0.88 24.75
N PRO A 96 7.63 -0.63 25.63
CA PRO A 96 6.26 -0.37 25.19
C PRO A 96 6.23 0.84 24.23
N GLY A 97 5.37 0.79 23.23
CA GLY A 97 5.20 1.85 22.22
C GLY A 97 5.47 1.39 20.79
N GLY A 98 4.93 2.13 19.84
CA GLY A 98 5.06 1.88 18.40
C GLY A 98 6.34 2.46 17.78
N ARG A 99 7.09 3.25 18.55
CA ARG A 99 8.34 3.90 18.15
C ARG A 99 9.27 4.05 19.37
N ILE A 100 10.57 3.98 19.13
CA ILE A 100 11.61 4.07 20.19
C ILE A 100 11.58 5.39 20.98
N ASP A 101 11.25 6.50 20.30
CA ASP A 101 11.31 7.85 20.91
C ASP A 101 9.97 8.29 21.51
N GLU A 102 9.02 7.36 21.67
CA GLU A 102 7.69 7.68 22.16
C GLU A 102 7.67 7.76 23.68
N THR A 103 7.10 8.83 24.20
CA THR A 103 6.98 9.08 25.65
C THR A 103 5.61 8.71 26.19
N GLU A 104 4.55 8.76 25.36
CA GLU A 104 3.19 8.37 25.71
C GLU A 104 2.80 7.06 25.03
N VAL A 105 2.59 6.03 25.83
CA VAL A 105 2.40 4.66 25.35
C VAL A 105 0.94 4.24 25.53
N ASP A 106 0.38 3.61 24.49
CA ASP A 106 -0.90 2.90 24.60
C ASP A 106 -0.80 1.79 25.66
N GLN A 107 -1.69 1.82 26.64
CA GLN A 107 -1.77 0.79 27.70
C GLN A 107 -2.59 -0.44 27.28
N GLY A 108 -2.91 -0.58 26.00
CA GLY A 108 -3.69 -1.70 25.46
C GLY A 108 -5.20 -1.57 25.71
N THR A 109 -5.68 -0.39 26.15
CA THR A 109 -7.10 -0.17 26.49
C THR A 109 -8.00 -0.27 25.25
N ILE A 110 -7.59 0.31 24.13
CA ILE A 110 -8.34 0.22 22.86
C ILE A 110 -8.36 -1.24 22.36
N THR A 111 -7.22 -1.96 22.39
CA THR A 111 -7.20 -3.39 22.05
C THR A 111 -8.15 -4.19 22.91
N ALA A 112 -8.17 -3.94 24.22
CA ALA A 112 -9.07 -4.64 25.15
C ALA A 112 -10.54 -4.37 24.81
N GLN A 113 -10.90 -3.12 24.48
CA GLN A 113 -12.25 -2.77 24.04
C GLN A 113 -12.64 -3.45 22.72
N LEU A 114 -11.76 -3.45 21.73
CA LEU A 114 -12.01 -4.14 20.44
C LEU A 114 -12.25 -5.64 20.66
N LYS A 115 -11.45 -6.28 21.54
CA LYS A 115 -11.67 -7.68 21.94
C LYS A 115 -12.99 -7.90 22.69
N ALA A 116 -13.37 -6.98 23.58
CA ALA A 116 -14.64 -7.05 24.31
C ALA A 116 -15.86 -6.92 23.37
N LEU A 117 -15.71 -6.21 22.25
CA LEU A 117 -16.70 -6.16 21.16
C LEU A 117 -16.75 -7.43 20.32
N GLY A 118 -15.97 -8.46 20.67
CA GLY A 118 -15.89 -9.73 19.94
C GLY A 118 -14.99 -9.70 18.70
N LEU A 119 -14.22 -8.63 18.48
CA LEU A 119 -13.32 -8.56 17.36
C LEU A 119 -12.09 -9.44 17.56
N ARG A 120 -11.78 -10.26 16.56
CA ARG A 120 -10.54 -11.02 16.51
C ARG A 120 -9.38 -10.09 16.19
N THR A 121 -8.36 -10.14 17.02
CA THR A 121 -7.11 -9.42 16.81
C THR A 121 -6.00 -10.37 16.39
N LEU A 122 -5.03 -9.84 15.69
CA LEU A 122 -3.82 -10.52 15.24
C LEU A 122 -2.62 -9.79 15.81
N ARG A 123 -1.57 -10.52 16.16
CA ARG A 123 -0.31 -9.92 16.54
C ARG A 123 0.62 -9.89 15.33
N LEU A 124 0.98 -8.69 14.87
CA LEU A 124 1.82 -8.50 13.69
C LEU A 124 3.13 -7.83 14.08
N LYS A 125 4.17 -8.02 13.26
CA LYS A 125 5.43 -7.30 13.40
C LYS A 125 5.80 -6.53 12.13
N THR A 126 6.48 -5.41 12.35
CA THR A 126 7.25 -4.72 11.33
C THR A 126 8.64 -4.41 11.87
N GLY A 127 9.59 -4.06 11.02
CA GLY A 127 10.94 -3.72 11.45
C GLY A 127 11.45 -2.46 10.76
N THR A 128 12.43 -1.84 11.38
CA THR A 128 13.11 -0.67 10.83
C THR A 128 14.61 -0.90 10.73
N CYS A 129 15.22 -0.28 9.73
CA CYS A 129 16.67 -0.31 9.53
C CYS A 129 17.38 0.70 10.45
N PRO A 130 18.68 0.52 10.73
CA PRO A 130 19.47 1.51 11.44
C PRO A 130 19.59 2.83 10.66
N ARG A 131 19.77 3.94 11.38
CA ARG A 131 20.12 5.25 10.85
C ARG A 131 21.59 5.51 11.12
N LEU A 132 22.31 5.84 10.06
CA LEU A 132 23.75 5.99 10.06
C LEU A 132 24.14 7.47 9.91
N ASP A 133 25.24 7.85 10.54
CA ASP A 133 25.80 9.20 10.40
C ASP A 133 26.51 9.34 9.05
N ARG A 134 26.01 10.22 8.19
CA ARG A 134 26.55 10.51 6.87
C ARG A 134 28.04 10.87 6.90
N GLU A 135 28.51 11.57 7.93
CA GLU A 135 29.91 12.02 8.04
C GLU A 135 30.90 10.88 8.28
N ARG A 136 30.42 9.68 8.61
CA ARG A 136 31.23 8.49 8.90
C ARG A 136 31.14 7.42 7.82
N ILE A 137 30.63 7.77 6.64
CA ILE A 137 30.50 6.86 5.50
C ILE A 137 31.62 7.12 4.52
N ASN A 138 32.27 6.06 4.07
CA ASN A 138 33.24 6.13 2.98
C ASN A 138 32.52 5.93 1.62
N PHE A 139 32.06 7.02 1.03
CA PHE A 139 31.32 7.02 -0.21
C PHE A 139 32.12 6.55 -1.44
N ASP A 140 33.46 6.61 -1.38
CA ASP A 140 34.31 6.17 -2.49
C ASP A 140 34.24 4.65 -2.74
N GLN A 141 33.82 3.90 -1.73
CA GLN A 141 33.60 2.45 -1.83
C GLN A 141 32.16 2.09 -2.25
N LEU A 142 31.28 3.07 -2.41
CA LEU A 142 29.86 2.84 -2.67
C LEU A 142 29.50 3.15 -4.12
N LYS A 143 28.54 2.40 -4.66
CA LYS A 143 28.03 2.66 -6.00
C LYS A 143 26.94 3.73 -5.93
N ILE A 144 27.20 4.90 -6.49
CA ILE A 144 26.19 5.98 -6.59
C ILE A 144 25.03 5.54 -7.47
N GLN A 145 23.83 5.89 -7.06
CA GLN A 145 22.60 5.76 -7.83
C GLN A 145 21.98 7.13 -8.03
N THR A 146 21.71 7.46 -9.27
CA THR A 146 21.07 8.72 -9.67
C THR A 146 19.58 8.51 -9.89
N SER A 147 18.80 9.57 -9.69
CA SER A 147 17.38 9.59 -9.98
C SER A 147 17.12 9.39 -11.48
N ASP A 148 16.12 8.63 -11.84
CA ASP A 148 15.81 8.31 -13.24
C ASP A 148 15.32 9.53 -14.03
N LEU A 149 14.58 10.45 -13.44
CA LEU A 149 14.00 11.60 -14.13
C LEU A 149 13.88 12.82 -13.20
N ALA A 150 14.39 13.94 -13.65
CA ALA A 150 14.31 15.21 -12.93
C ALA A 150 12.89 15.83 -12.96
N ASP A 151 12.11 15.58 -14.04
CA ASP A 151 10.98 16.45 -14.41
C ASP A 151 9.59 15.86 -14.25
N SER A 152 9.44 14.62 -13.79
CA SER A 152 8.11 14.01 -13.60
C SER A 152 7.86 13.63 -12.14
N GLY A 153 6.94 14.33 -11.48
CA GLY A 153 6.46 14.01 -10.13
C GLY A 153 5.24 13.08 -10.14
N PHE A 154 4.70 12.76 -8.97
CA PHE A 154 3.39 12.10 -8.84
C PHE A 154 2.22 13.03 -9.17
N SER A 155 2.46 14.34 -9.17
CA SER A 155 1.45 15.34 -9.47
C SER A 155 1.58 15.81 -10.92
N ASP A 156 0.46 15.93 -11.58
CA ASP A 156 0.32 16.61 -12.88
C ASP A 156 0.22 18.15 -12.74
N HIS A 157 0.34 18.68 -11.53
CA HIS A 157 0.25 20.10 -11.26
C HIS A 157 1.63 20.77 -11.37
N PRO A 158 1.80 21.80 -12.23
CA PRO A 158 3.09 22.47 -12.42
C PRO A 158 3.71 23.02 -11.13
N GLU A 159 2.88 23.57 -10.23
CA GLU A 159 3.33 24.13 -8.95
C GLU A 159 3.83 23.07 -7.95
N ALA A 160 3.52 21.80 -8.17
CA ALA A 160 3.96 20.72 -7.32
C ALA A 160 5.34 20.18 -7.68
N GLN A 161 5.94 20.67 -8.79
CA GLN A 161 7.21 20.16 -9.28
C GLN A 161 8.41 20.90 -8.67
N GLY A 162 9.48 20.15 -8.37
CA GLY A 162 10.83 20.65 -8.29
C GLY A 162 11.23 21.57 -7.14
N GLN A 163 10.69 21.44 -5.93
CA GLN A 163 11.08 22.32 -4.82
C GLN A 163 12.29 21.86 -4.01
N ARG A 164 12.65 20.58 -4.06
CA ARG A 164 13.80 20.03 -3.33
C ARG A 164 14.89 19.56 -4.28
N PRO A 165 16.18 19.78 -3.96
CA PRO A 165 17.28 19.26 -4.76
C PRO A 165 17.29 17.74 -4.70
N ILE A 166 17.39 17.12 -5.88
CA ILE A 166 17.54 15.67 -6.00
C ILE A 166 18.83 15.25 -5.28
N GLN A 167 18.71 14.23 -4.45
CA GLN A 167 19.83 13.64 -3.73
C GLN A 167 20.13 12.25 -4.31
N PRO A 168 21.40 11.86 -4.46
CA PRO A 168 21.74 10.50 -4.83
C PRO A 168 21.46 9.54 -3.67
N CYS A 169 21.21 8.29 -4.01
CA CYS A 169 21.35 7.16 -3.10
C CYS A 169 22.64 6.40 -3.38
N TRP A 170 23.08 5.58 -2.45
CA TRP A 170 24.28 4.76 -2.65
C TRP A 170 23.92 3.31 -2.40
N ALA A 171 24.45 2.44 -3.26
CA ALA A 171 24.29 1.01 -3.13
C ALA A 171 25.57 0.38 -2.58
N THR A 172 25.40 -0.55 -1.67
CA THR A 172 26.40 -1.49 -1.18
C THR A 172 25.77 -2.87 -1.05
N SER A 173 26.46 -3.83 -0.48
CA SER A 173 25.94 -5.16 -0.23
C SER A 173 26.51 -5.75 1.04
N SER A 174 25.76 -6.64 1.67
CA SER A 174 26.30 -7.54 2.67
C SER A 174 27.30 -8.53 2.03
N ASN A 175 28.05 -9.19 2.86
CA ASN A 175 29.02 -10.22 2.48
C ASN A 175 28.96 -11.38 3.48
N GLU A 176 29.78 -12.41 3.24
CA GLU A 176 29.80 -13.60 4.08
C GLU A 176 30.18 -13.29 5.53
N ALA A 177 31.07 -12.32 5.79
CA ALA A 177 31.43 -11.91 7.14
C ALA A 177 30.21 -11.38 7.92
N VAL A 178 29.38 -10.56 7.27
CA VAL A 178 28.10 -10.08 7.84
C VAL A 178 27.15 -11.25 8.11
N HIS A 179 27.04 -12.18 7.15
CA HIS A 179 26.15 -13.34 7.29
C HIS A 179 26.61 -14.27 8.43
N ASP A 180 27.91 -14.45 8.63
CA ASP A 180 28.47 -15.22 9.75
C ASP A 180 28.15 -14.58 11.09
N VAL A 181 28.27 -13.27 11.21
CA VAL A 181 27.87 -12.55 12.44
C VAL A 181 26.40 -12.81 12.74
N VAL A 182 25.53 -12.71 11.74
CA VAL A 182 24.10 -12.99 11.90
C VAL A 182 23.86 -14.42 12.36
N ARG A 183 24.43 -15.42 11.66
CA ARG A 183 24.23 -16.85 11.99
C ARG A 183 24.64 -17.20 13.42
N ARG A 184 25.80 -16.68 13.89
CA ARG A 184 26.30 -16.91 15.26
C ARG A 184 25.41 -16.28 16.33
N ASN A 185 24.62 -15.24 15.99
CA ASN A 185 23.80 -14.48 16.91
C ASN A 185 22.28 -14.66 16.70
N LEU A 186 21.82 -15.58 15.84
CA LEU A 186 20.40 -15.79 15.56
C LEU A 186 19.58 -16.03 16.83
N HIS A 187 20.12 -16.77 17.79
CA HIS A 187 19.49 -17.04 19.09
C HIS A 187 19.25 -15.80 19.95
N ARG A 188 19.94 -14.69 19.65
CA ARG A 188 19.80 -13.41 20.36
C ARG A 188 18.75 -12.49 19.72
N SER A 189 18.24 -12.84 18.53
CA SER A 189 17.19 -12.07 17.89
C SER A 189 15.84 -12.33 18.56
N PRO A 190 15.08 -11.30 18.99
CA PRO A 190 13.80 -11.47 19.65
C PRO A 190 12.79 -12.24 18.81
N ILE A 191 12.85 -12.08 17.48
CA ILE A 191 11.91 -12.77 16.56
C ILE A 191 12.11 -14.29 16.45
N ARG A 192 13.14 -14.84 17.13
CA ARG A 192 13.44 -16.27 17.21
C ARG A 192 13.07 -16.89 18.57
N ARG A 193 12.58 -16.09 19.49
CA ARG A 193 12.13 -16.57 20.79
C ARG A 193 10.72 -17.14 20.68
N GLU A 194 10.46 -18.20 21.45
CA GLU A 194 9.13 -18.85 21.47
C GLU A 194 8.02 -17.89 21.93
N GLU A 195 8.35 -16.95 22.81
CA GLU A 195 7.41 -15.97 23.35
C GLU A 195 7.06 -14.85 22.34
N PHE A 196 7.78 -14.76 21.22
CA PHE A 196 7.53 -13.75 20.20
C PHE A 196 6.43 -14.21 19.24
N ASP A 197 5.18 -14.09 19.66
CA ASP A 197 4.00 -14.46 18.89
C ASP A 197 3.53 -13.30 18.00
N ALA A 198 4.35 -12.93 17.00
CA ALA A 198 3.97 -11.89 16.04
C ALA A 198 4.37 -12.27 14.60
N LEU A 199 3.39 -12.19 13.70
CA LEU A 199 3.57 -12.53 12.29
C LEU A 199 4.27 -11.41 11.53
N GLY A 200 5.35 -11.74 10.82
CA GLY A 200 6.10 -10.80 9.99
C GLY A 200 5.70 -10.83 8.52
N PRO A 201 5.98 -9.74 7.76
CA PRO A 201 5.66 -9.68 6.34
C PRO A 201 6.57 -10.61 5.52
N ARG A 202 5.96 -11.43 4.66
CA ARG A 202 6.65 -12.40 3.81
C ARG A 202 7.62 -11.76 2.82
N TYR A 203 7.24 -10.62 2.25
CA TYR A 203 7.97 -9.95 1.18
C TYR A 203 8.92 -8.84 1.65
N CYS A 204 8.94 -8.56 2.95
CA CYS A 204 9.91 -7.67 3.58
C CYS A 204 10.44 -8.35 4.85
N PRO A 205 11.14 -9.48 4.72
CA PRO A 205 11.69 -10.19 5.86
C PRO A 205 12.76 -9.34 6.55
N SER A 206 12.98 -9.59 7.83
CA SER A 206 14.14 -9.03 8.54
C SER A 206 15.44 -9.48 7.87
N PHE A 207 16.55 -8.81 8.17
CA PHE A 207 17.84 -9.19 7.60
C PHE A 207 18.24 -10.60 8.06
N GLU A 208 17.94 -10.95 9.29
CA GLU A 208 18.12 -12.29 9.85
C GLU A 208 17.35 -13.35 9.06
N ASP A 209 16.10 -13.05 8.71
CA ASP A 209 15.28 -13.94 7.88
C ASP A 209 15.85 -14.09 6.46
N LYS A 210 16.45 -13.02 5.90
CA LYS A 210 17.08 -13.10 4.56
C LYS A 210 18.30 -14.00 4.57
N VAL A 211 19.18 -13.84 5.54
CA VAL A 211 20.40 -14.65 5.68
C VAL A 211 20.07 -16.12 5.82
N GLU A 212 19.02 -16.45 6.54
CA GLU A 212 18.61 -17.85 6.74
C GLU A 212 17.85 -18.43 5.55
N ARG A 213 16.79 -17.74 5.08
CA ARG A 213 15.94 -18.24 3.97
C ARG A 213 16.66 -18.28 2.63
N PHE A 214 17.64 -17.41 2.44
CA PHE A 214 18.42 -17.31 1.22
C PHE A 214 19.91 -17.59 1.47
N ALA A 215 20.21 -18.60 2.28
CA ALA A 215 21.57 -18.99 2.69
C ALA A 215 22.49 -19.32 1.49
N HIS A 216 21.92 -19.63 0.32
CA HIS A 216 22.67 -19.84 -0.92
C HIS A 216 23.17 -18.53 -1.57
N ARG A 217 22.76 -17.37 -1.09
CA ARG A 217 23.19 -16.06 -1.60
C ARG A 217 24.38 -15.56 -0.80
N GLU A 218 25.45 -15.25 -1.49
CA GLU A 218 26.67 -14.70 -0.89
C GLU A 218 26.52 -13.25 -0.41
N SER A 219 25.51 -12.52 -0.94
CA SER A 219 25.27 -11.12 -0.63
C SER A 219 23.81 -10.71 -0.77
N HIS A 220 23.42 -9.67 -0.02
CA HIS A 220 22.15 -8.98 -0.15
C HIS A 220 22.41 -7.50 -0.42
N GLN A 221 21.69 -6.94 -1.39
CA GLN A 221 21.80 -5.54 -1.75
C GLN A 221 21.28 -4.64 -0.63
N LEU A 222 22.01 -3.56 -0.35
CA LEU A 222 21.71 -2.55 0.65
C LEU A 222 21.79 -1.17 0.01
N PHE A 223 21.01 -0.22 0.55
CA PHE A 223 20.94 1.13 0.04
C PHE A 223 21.10 2.14 1.17
N LEU A 224 21.96 3.12 0.99
CA LEU A 224 22.04 4.28 1.87
C LEU A 224 21.18 5.39 1.25
N GLU A 225 20.12 5.72 1.94
CA GLU A 225 19.05 6.58 1.48
C GLU A 225 18.97 7.83 2.37
N PRO A 226 19.16 9.07 1.83
CA PRO A 226 19.00 10.29 2.61
C PRO A 226 17.56 10.44 3.15
N GLU A 227 17.41 10.78 4.43
CA GLU A 227 16.09 11.05 5.02
C GLU A 227 15.66 12.53 4.87
N GLY A 228 16.55 13.40 4.41
CA GLY A 228 16.29 14.83 4.14
C GLY A 228 17.51 15.50 3.57
N VAL A 229 17.32 16.68 2.95
CA VAL A 229 18.41 17.48 2.35
C VAL A 229 19.43 17.89 3.42
N GLU A 230 18.93 18.42 4.53
CA GLU A 230 19.73 18.90 5.67
C GLU A 230 20.05 17.82 6.69
N SER A 231 19.59 16.59 6.45
CA SER A 231 19.74 15.51 7.42
C SER A 231 21.13 14.87 7.35
N ARG A 232 21.74 14.68 8.52
CA ARG A 232 22.93 13.83 8.67
C ARG A 232 22.59 12.35 8.67
N GLN A 233 21.30 11.99 8.75
CA GLN A 233 20.86 10.60 8.84
C GLN A 233 20.72 9.99 7.45
N LEU A 234 21.34 8.80 7.30
CA LEU A 234 21.12 7.89 6.19
C LEU A 234 20.38 6.65 6.68
N TYR A 235 19.29 6.33 6.01
CA TYR A 235 18.55 5.09 6.22
C TYR A 235 19.22 3.94 5.48
N LEU A 236 19.57 2.85 6.17
CA LEU A 236 20.19 1.69 5.53
C LEU A 236 19.13 0.72 5.01
N GLY A 237 18.53 1.06 3.87
CA GLY A 237 17.51 0.25 3.22
C GLY A 237 17.98 -1.18 2.92
N GLY A 238 17.14 -2.15 3.24
CA GLY A 238 17.44 -3.58 3.07
C GLY A 238 17.99 -4.30 4.30
N MET A 239 18.36 -3.56 5.38
CA MET A 239 18.93 -4.12 6.61
C MET A 239 18.00 -3.89 7.82
N SER A 240 16.71 -4.16 7.66
CA SER A 240 15.79 -4.19 8.81
C SER A 240 16.20 -5.34 9.75
N THR A 241 16.54 -5.02 11.00
CA THR A 241 17.04 -6.01 11.95
C THR A 241 16.61 -5.68 13.38
N SER A 242 16.45 -6.71 14.19
CA SER A 242 16.18 -6.61 15.63
C SER A 242 17.30 -7.18 16.49
N MET A 243 18.46 -7.48 15.90
CA MET A 243 19.65 -7.93 16.62
C MET A 243 20.07 -6.94 17.72
N PRO A 244 20.77 -7.38 18.78
CA PRO A 244 21.35 -6.48 19.78
C PRO A 244 22.23 -5.40 19.14
N ALA A 245 22.33 -4.23 19.78
CA ALA A 245 23.06 -3.07 19.24
C ALA A 245 24.53 -3.39 18.91
N GLU A 246 25.23 -4.10 19.80
CA GLU A 246 26.62 -4.50 19.60
C GLU A 246 26.79 -5.51 18.45
N VAL A 247 25.78 -6.35 18.20
CA VAL A 247 25.79 -7.26 17.03
C VAL A 247 25.58 -6.45 15.75
N GLN A 248 24.63 -5.50 15.76
CA GLN A 248 24.43 -4.59 14.62
C GLN A 248 25.70 -3.80 14.31
N GLN A 249 26.45 -3.32 15.31
CA GLN A 249 27.71 -2.60 15.09
C GLN A 249 28.71 -3.47 14.32
N VAL A 250 28.93 -4.70 14.76
CA VAL A 250 29.85 -5.64 14.09
C VAL A 250 29.39 -5.99 12.67
N MET A 251 28.07 -6.16 12.48
CA MET A 251 27.50 -6.38 11.15
C MET A 251 27.77 -5.21 10.20
N LEU A 252 27.58 -3.98 10.68
CA LEU A 252 27.75 -2.76 9.89
C LEU A 252 29.21 -2.52 9.53
N GLU A 253 30.13 -2.66 10.48
CA GLU A 253 31.57 -2.48 10.27
C GLU A 253 32.17 -3.47 9.26
N ALA A 254 31.52 -4.62 9.05
CA ALA A 254 31.92 -5.61 8.04
C ALA A 254 31.39 -5.29 6.61
N ILE A 255 30.60 -4.23 6.44
CA ILE A 255 30.06 -3.82 5.12
C ILE A 255 31.01 -2.81 4.47
N PRO A 256 31.39 -2.99 3.19
CA PRO A 256 32.21 -2.02 2.47
C PRO A 256 31.65 -0.61 2.51
N GLY A 257 32.50 0.35 2.91
CA GLY A 257 32.16 1.76 3.07
C GLY A 257 31.56 2.13 4.43
N LEU A 258 31.33 1.15 5.32
CA LEU A 258 30.76 1.36 6.66
C LEU A 258 31.73 1.01 7.78
N GLU A 259 33.02 0.81 7.50
CA GLU A 259 34.03 0.33 8.45
C GLU A 259 34.20 1.27 9.68
N ALA A 260 33.96 2.57 9.49
CA ALA A 260 34.06 3.59 10.55
C ALA A 260 32.67 4.15 10.92
N VAL A 261 31.60 3.40 10.67
CA VAL A 261 30.24 3.85 10.83
C VAL A 261 29.91 4.27 12.26
N ARG A 262 29.17 5.36 12.39
CA ARG A 262 28.50 5.74 13.63
C ARG A 262 27.00 5.56 13.46
N VAL A 263 26.38 4.79 14.34
CA VAL A 263 24.94 4.57 14.34
C VAL A 263 24.27 5.67 15.16
N LEU A 264 23.34 6.38 14.54
CA LEU A 264 22.52 7.41 15.20
C LEU A 264 21.25 6.80 15.81
N GLN A 265 20.69 5.79 15.17
CA GLN A 265 19.57 5.01 15.68
C GLN A 265 19.72 3.56 15.25
N TRP A 266 19.64 2.64 16.21
CA TRP A 266 19.68 1.20 15.94
C TRP A 266 18.41 0.70 15.28
N GLY A 267 18.54 -0.35 14.46
CA GLY A 267 17.41 -1.12 13.98
C GLY A 267 16.66 -1.82 15.12
N TYR A 268 15.37 -1.96 14.97
CA TYR A 268 14.49 -2.66 15.91
C TYR A 268 13.27 -3.22 15.19
N CYS A 269 12.54 -4.12 15.81
CA CYS A 269 11.22 -4.50 15.35
C CYS A 269 10.14 -4.02 16.33
N VAL A 270 8.92 -3.83 15.80
CA VAL A 270 7.73 -3.49 16.56
C VAL A 270 6.74 -4.62 16.40
N ALA A 271 6.28 -5.18 17.51
CA ALA A 271 5.12 -6.07 17.57
C ALA A 271 3.90 -5.22 17.97
N TYR A 272 2.81 -5.31 17.22
CA TYR A 272 1.61 -4.49 17.41
C TYR A 272 0.34 -5.29 17.14
N ASP A 273 -0.78 -4.81 17.67
CA ASP A 273 -2.07 -5.43 17.45
C ASP A 273 -2.74 -4.90 16.17
N ALA A 274 -3.36 -5.80 15.45
CA ALA A 274 -4.20 -5.52 14.29
C ALA A 274 -5.53 -6.25 14.42
N VAL A 275 -6.55 -5.78 13.72
CA VAL A 275 -7.86 -6.42 13.63
C VAL A 275 -7.92 -7.29 12.38
N ASP A 276 -8.51 -8.49 12.48
CA ASP A 276 -8.76 -9.31 11.30
C ASP A 276 -9.79 -8.61 10.39
N PRO A 277 -9.39 -8.17 9.19
CA PRO A 277 -10.19 -7.25 8.37
C PRO A 277 -11.44 -7.89 7.76
N ILE A 278 -11.63 -9.21 7.81
CA ILE A 278 -12.89 -9.82 7.38
C ILE A 278 -14.10 -9.46 8.27
N GLN A 279 -13.84 -8.83 9.41
CA GLN A 279 -14.86 -8.31 10.34
C GLN A 279 -15.29 -6.88 10.01
N LEU A 280 -14.79 -6.35 8.91
CA LEU A 280 -15.15 -5.04 8.39
C LEU A 280 -16.11 -5.18 7.21
N GLU A 281 -17.00 -4.22 7.10
CA GLU A 281 -17.79 -4.02 5.89
C GLU A 281 -16.86 -3.60 4.72
N PRO A 282 -17.27 -3.72 3.46
CA PRO A 282 -16.50 -3.21 2.33
C PRO A 282 -16.19 -1.70 2.40
N THR A 283 -16.90 -0.96 3.24
CA THR A 283 -16.68 0.45 3.57
C THR A 283 -15.55 0.69 4.57
N LEU A 284 -14.98 -0.39 5.15
CA LEU A 284 -14.06 -0.43 6.29
C LEU A 284 -14.72 -0.05 7.63
N GLU A 285 -16.05 0.00 7.70
CA GLU A 285 -16.81 0.11 8.95
C GLU A 285 -16.77 -1.21 9.72
N VAL A 286 -16.63 -1.14 11.03
CA VAL A 286 -16.67 -2.33 11.90
C VAL A 286 -18.08 -2.88 11.96
N THR A 287 -18.30 -4.12 11.52
CA THR A 287 -19.63 -4.73 11.48
C THR A 287 -20.27 -4.79 12.88
N ALA A 288 -19.48 -5.07 13.92
CA ALA A 288 -19.97 -5.17 15.30
C ALA A 288 -20.23 -3.81 15.98
N LEU A 289 -19.68 -2.71 15.45
CA LEU A 289 -19.82 -1.36 16.04
C LEU A 289 -19.99 -0.30 14.93
N PRO A 290 -21.20 -0.13 14.39
CA PRO A 290 -21.49 0.90 13.40
C PRO A 290 -21.04 2.30 13.86
N GLY A 291 -20.52 3.11 12.95
CA GLY A 291 -19.90 4.42 13.22
C GLY A 291 -18.40 4.35 13.51
N LEU A 292 -17.82 3.15 13.69
CA LEU A 292 -16.38 2.96 13.81
C LEU A 292 -15.81 2.43 12.49
N TYR A 293 -14.78 3.09 11.98
CA TYR A 293 -14.02 2.70 10.79
C TYR A 293 -12.57 2.44 11.16
N LEU A 294 -11.94 1.47 10.51
CA LEU A 294 -10.53 1.16 10.71
C LEU A 294 -9.75 1.34 9.40
N ALA A 295 -8.53 1.90 9.48
CA ALA A 295 -7.70 2.08 8.30
C ALA A 295 -6.21 1.94 8.58
N GLY A 296 -5.46 1.49 7.57
CA GLY A 296 -4.02 1.35 7.62
C GLY A 296 -3.55 0.03 8.22
N GLN A 297 -2.43 0.08 8.95
CA GLN A 297 -1.80 -1.13 9.50
C GLN A 297 -2.66 -1.86 10.53
N LEU A 298 -3.59 -1.15 11.16
CA LEU A 298 -4.60 -1.73 12.05
C LEU A 298 -5.43 -2.83 11.36
N ASN A 299 -5.63 -2.73 10.04
CA ASN A 299 -6.29 -3.75 9.21
C ASN A 299 -5.31 -4.79 8.64
N GLY A 300 -4.10 -4.86 9.20
CA GLY A 300 -3.11 -5.87 8.85
C GLY A 300 -2.36 -5.63 7.55
N THR A 301 -2.32 -4.40 7.03
CA THR A 301 -1.45 -4.03 5.92
C THR A 301 -0.09 -3.53 6.40
N SER A 302 0.92 -3.50 5.53
CA SER A 302 2.27 -3.08 5.91
C SER A 302 2.94 -2.11 4.92
N GLY A 303 2.16 -1.30 4.18
CA GLY A 303 2.67 -0.32 3.22
C GLY A 303 2.05 1.06 3.39
N TYR A 304 2.81 2.09 3.00
CA TYR A 304 2.33 3.48 3.04
C TYR A 304 1.16 3.70 2.08
N GLU A 305 1.24 3.13 0.88
CA GLU A 305 0.23 3.24 -0.16
C GLU A 305 -1.06 2.55 0.27
N GLU A 306 -0.95 1.38 0.90
CA GLU A 306 -2.09 0.65 1.45
C GLU A 306 -2.77 1.45 2.56
N ALA A 307 -2.00 2.12 3.43
CA ALA A 307 -2.57 2.94 4.51
C ALA A 307 -3.27 4.19 3.96
N ALA A 308 -2.66 4.87 2.98
CA ALA A 308 -3.25 6.04 2.34
C ALA A 308 -4.57 5.69 1.64
N ALA A 309 -4.61 4.58 0.89
CA ALA A 309 -5.83 4.11 0.23
C ALA A 309 -6.96 3.79 1.21
N GLN A 310 -6.64 3.11 2.32
CA GLN A 310 -7.62 2.77 3.35
C GLN A 310 -8.13 4.01 4.08
N GLY A 311 -7.25 4.95 4.45
CA GLY A 311 -7.63 6.20 5.10
C GLY A 311 -8.59 7.04 4.25
N PHE A 312 -8.27 7.17 2.95
CA PHE A 312 -9.15 7.82 1.98
C PHE A 312 -10.51 7.10 1.88
N TRP A 313 -10.49 5.78 1.73
CA TRP A 313 -11.71 4.97 1.58
C TRP A 313 -12.61 5.02 2.81
N ALA A 314 -12.05 4.87 4.00
CA ALA A 314 -12.78 4.96 5.27
C ALA A 314 -13.37 6.35 5.49
N GLY A 315 -12.58 7.41 5.26
CA GLY A 315 -13.04 8.81 5.38
C GLY A 315 -14.18 9.13 4.43
N MET A 316 -14.09 8.72 3.15
CA MET A 316 -15.16 8.87 2.17
C MET A 316 -16.44 8.17 2.63
N ASN A 317 -16.34 6.93 3.06
CA ASN A 317 -17.51 6.16 3.47
C ASN A 317 -18.12 6.67 4.79
N ALA A 318 -17.30 7.13 5.72
CA ALA A 318 -17.79 7.77 6.95
C ALA A 318 -18.64 9.02 6.62
N VAL A 319 -18.15 9.90 5.75
CA VAL A 319 -18.90 11.11 5.34
C VAL A 319 -20.19 10.75 4.61
N ARG A 320 -20.15 9.82 3.66
CA ARG A 320 -21.32 9.40 2.88
C ARG A 320 -22.38 8.75 3.77
N SER A 321 -21.96 7.91 4.73
CA SER A 321 -22.86 7.35 5.74
C SER A 321 -23.56 8.44 6.56
N LEU A 322 -22.83 9.48 6.99
CA LEU A 322 -23.39 10.61 7.73
C LEU A 322 -24.36 11.46 6.92
N ARG A 323 -24.25 11.43 5.60
CA ARG A 323 -25.15 12.12 4.64
C ARG A 323 -26.28 11.24 4.15
N ASN A 324 -26.35 9.97 4.58
CA ASN A 324 -27.27 8.96 4.05
C ASN A 324 -27.17 8.78 2.52
N GLU A 325 -25.96 8.90 1.99
CA GLU A 325 -25.63 8.67 0.60
C GLU A 325 -25.19 7.22 0.37
N ALA A 326 -25.26 6.75 -0.88
CA ALA A 326 -24.73 5.44 -1.25
C ALA A 326 -23.23 5.32 -0.94
N SER A 327 -22.79 4.15 -0.47
CA SER A 327 -21.40 3.91 -0.14
C SER A 327 -20.46 4.11 -1.35
N PHE A 328 -19.27 4.65 -1.10
CA PHE A 328 -18.18 4.73 -2.07
C PHE A 328 -17.53 3.36 -2.21
N LEU A 329 -17.80 2.66 -3.28
CA LEU A 329 -17.23 1.36 -3.60
C LEU A 329 -16.80 1.36 -5.06
N LEU A 330 -15.56 0.97 -5.31
CA LEU A 330 -15.02 0.77 -6.65
C LEU A 330 -14.91 -0.73 -6.96
N GLY A 331 -15.01 -1.07 -8.24
CA GLY A 331 -14.75 -2.43 -8.72
C GLY A 331 -13.25 -2.77 -8.76
N ARG A 332 -12.93 -4.06 -8.68
CA ARG A 332 -11.56 -4.56 -8.81
C ARG A 332 -10.94 -4.27 -10.19
N ASP A 333 -11.75 -3.99 -11.19
CA ASP A 333 -11.36 -3.55 -12.54
C ASP A 333 -11.16 -2.04 -12.66
N GLU A 334 -11.59 -1.27 -11.65
CA GLU A 334 -11.50 0.19 -11.66
C GLU A 334 -10.26 0.72 -10.96
N ALA A 335 -9.87 0.11 -9.82
CA ALA A 335 -8.73 0.63 -9.05
C ALA A 335 -7.99 -0.45 -8.25
N TYR A 336 -6.66 -0.27 -8.06
CA TYR A 336 -5.87 -1.11 -7.14
C TYR A 336 -6.35 -1.02 -5.69
N MET A 337 -6.82 0.15 -5.25
CA MET A 337 -7.38 0.28 -3.90
C MET A 337 -8.65 -0.56 -3.73
N ALA A 338 -9.44 -0.75 -4.78
CA ALA A 338 -10.60 -1.64 -4.73
C ALA A 338 -10.20 -3.11 -4.60
N VAL A 339 -9.12 -3.54 -5.29
CA VAL A 339 -8.55 -4.88 -5.11
C VAL A 339 -8.10 -5.08 -3.65
N LEU A 340 -7.45 -4.07 -3.06
CA LEU A 340 -7.02 -4.08 -1.66
C LEU A 340 -8.22 -4.24 -0.71
N MET A 341 -9.28 -3.41 -0.86
CA MET A 341 -10.44 -3.46 0.02
C MET A 341 -11.19 -4.79 -0.08
N ASP A 342 -11.39 -5.28 -1.30
CA ASP A 342 -12.04 -6.58 -1.52
C ASP A 342 -11.20 -7.73 -0.94
N ASP A 343 -9.88 -7.74 -1.15
CA ASP A 343 -9.01 -8.79 -0.58
C ASP A 343 -9.05 -8.77 0.96
N LEU A 344 -8.97 -7.61 1.60
CA LEU A 344 -9.00 -7.49 3.06
C LEU A 344 -10.33 -7.99 3.63
N THR A 345 -11.45 -7.52 3.10
CA THR A 345 -12.77 -7.80 3.68
C THR A 345 -13.37 -9.15 3.28
N THR A 346 -12.81 -9.83 2.28
CA THR A 346 -13.32 -11.13 1.82
C THR A 346 -12.37 -12.29 2.08
N ARG A 347 -11.06 -12.08 1.97
CA ARG A 347 -10.05 -13.14 2.18
C ARG A 347 -9.43 -13.11 3.56
N GLY A 348 -9.45 -11.93 4.21
CA GLY A 348 -8.69 -11.71 5.42
C GLY A 348 -7.19 -11.77 5.19
N ILE A 349 -6.44 -11.90 6.27
CA ILE A 349 -4.99 -11.96 6.25
C ILE A 349 -4.47 -13.13 7.08
N THR A 350 -3.42 -13.76 6.60
CA THR A 350 -2.63 -14.77 7.34
C THR A 350 -1.21 -14.27 7.61
N GLU A 351 -0.85 -13.14 7.03
CA GLU A 351 0.44 -12.43 7.16
C GLU A 351 0.18 -10.96 6.81
N PRO A 352 1.06 -10.01 7.21
CA PRO A 352 0.89 -8.60 6.84
C PRO A 352 0.73 -8.44 5.32
N TYR A 353 -0.42 -7.87 4.94
CA TYR A 353 -0.81 -7.74 3.54
C TYR A 353 0.05 -6.68 2.81
N ARG A 354 0.46 -7.01 1.59
CA ARG A 354 1.06 -6.09 0.63
C ARG A 354 0.33 -6.19 -0.70
N MET A 355 0.07 -5.03 -1.29
CA MET A 355 -0.50 -4.93 -2.62
C MET A 355 0.55 -5.28 -3.68
N LEU A 356 0.40 -6.44 -4.30
CA LEU A 356 1.28 -6.94 -5.35
C LEU A 356 0.52 -6.99 -6.68
N THR A 357 1.24 -6.78 -7.78
CA THR A 357 0.66 -6.86 -9.14
C THR A 357 0.03 -8.22 -9.44
N SER A 358 0.49 -9.29 -8.77
CA SER A 358 -0.08 -10.64 -8.89
C SER A 358 -1.47 -10.79 -8.28
N ARG A 359 -1.90 -9.85 -7.45
CA ARG A 359 -3.23 -9.86 -6.81
C ARG A 359 -4.30 -9.24 -7.70
N ALA A 360 -3.92 -8.41 -8.68
CA ALA A 360 -4.84 -7.74 -9.59
C ALA A 360 -5.00 -8.54 -10.88
N GLU A 361 -6.18 -9.06 -11.11
CA GLU A 361 -6.56 -9.76 -12.32
C GLU A 361 -6.62 -8.83 -13.55
N TYR A 362 -6.95 -7.55 -13.34
CA TYR A 362 -7.01 -6.52 -14.37
C TYR A 362 -5.74 -5.67 -14.48
N ARG A 363 -4.58 -6.20 -14.07
CA ARG A 363 -3.32 -5.43 -13.98
C ARG A 363 -2.87 -4.77 -15.28
N LEU A 364 -3.29 -5.30 -16.45
CA LEU A 364 -2.99 -4.69 -17.75
C LEU A 364 -3.77 -3.38 -17.97
N GLU A 365 -4.88 -3.19 -17.28
CA GLU A 365 -5.68 -1.97 -17.31
C GLU A 365 -5.34 -1.04 -16.14
N LEU A 366 -5.08 -1.61 -14.95
CA LEU A 366 -4.78 -0.87 -13.73
C LEU A 366 -3.32 -0.38 -13.68
N ARG A 367 -2.85 0.30 -14.73
CA ARG A 367 -1.50 0.90 -14.74
C ARG A 367 -1.50 2.25 -14.03
N GLU A 368 -0.32 2.67 -13.57
CA GLU A 368 -0.10 4.00 -13.00
C GLU A 368 -0.47 5.09 -14.02
N SER A 369 -0.01 4.94 -15.28
CA SER A 369 -0.27 5.87 -16.38
C SER A 369 -1.76 6.02 -16.73
N SER A 370 -2.58 4.99 -16.50
CA SER A 370 -4.02 5.02 -16.84
C SER A 370 -4.92 5.50 -15.69
N ALA A 371 -4.37 5.72 -14.49
CA ALA A 371 -5.19 5.98 -13.30
C ALA A 371 -6.09 7.21 -13.45
N PHE A 372 -5.55 8.32 -13.99
CA PHE A 372 -6.35 9.53 -14.16
C PHE A 372 -7.47 9.33 -15.20
N ILE A 373 -7.22 8.60 -16.30
CA ILE A 373 -8.23 8.32 -17.34
C ILE A 373 -9.41 7.54 -16.75
N ARG A 374 -9.13 6.57 -15.89
CA ARG A 374 -10.16 5.70 -15.31
C ARG A 374 -10.99 6.39 -14.22
N LEU A 375 -10.38 7.30 -13.45
CA LEU A 375 -10.94 7.81 -12.19
C LEU A 375 -11.28 9.30 -12.21
N HIS A 376 -10.89 10.09 -13.24
CA HIS A 376 -11.06 11.55 -13.22
C HIS A 376 -12.53 11.99 -13.23
N ALA A 377 -13.39 11.34 -14.03
CA ALA A 377 -14.81 11.66 -14.09
C ALA A 377 -15.48 11.45 -12.73
N GLN A 378 -15.24 10.28 -12.12
CA GLN A 378 -15.78 9.93 -10.80
C GLN A 378 -15.23 10.84 -9.70
N ALA A 379 -13.94 11.22 -9.77
CA ALA A 379 -13.36 12.19 -8.84
C ALA A 379 -14.01 13.58 -8.98
N GLY A 380 -14.41 13.97 -10.20
CA GLY A 380 -15.17 15.20 -10.45
C GLY A 380 -16.59 15.13 -9.86
N GLU A 381 -17.32 14.05 -10.09
CA GLU A 381 -18.68 13.82 -9.55
C GLU A 381 -18.70 13.85 -8.01
N LEU A 382 -17.63 13.33 -7.39
CA LEU A 382 -17.47 13.30 -5.93
C LEU A 382 -16.92 14.62 -5.35
N GLY A 383 -16.60 15.62 -6.21
CA GLY A 383 -16.02 16.89 -5.76
C GLY A 383 -14.63 16.80 -5.16
N LEU A 384 -13.86 15.76 -5.52
CA LEU A 384 -12.51 15.50 -4.99
C LEU A 384 -11.40 16.28 -5.71
N VAL A 385 -11.72 16.86 -6.86
CA VAL A 385 -10.80 17.66 -7.66
C VAL A 385 -11.46 18.98 -8.04
N SER A 386 -10.66 20.04 -8.15
CA SER A 386 -11.17 21.33 -8.61
C SER A 386 -11.63 21.24 -10.08
N LYS A 387 -12.50 22.18 -10.47
CA LYS A 387 -13.03 22.24 -11.84
C LYS A 387 -11.88 22.42 -12.86
N GLU A 388 -10.90 23.24 -12.54
CA GLU A 388 -9.73 23.49 -13.42
C GLU A 388 -8.91 22.19 -13.62
N ARG A 389 -8.75 21.39 -12.56
CA ARG A 389 -8.06 20.10 -12.66
C ARG A 389 -8.86 19.09 -13.47
N LEU A 390 -10.18 19.05 -13.30
CA LEU A 390 -11.04 18.19 -14.07
C LEU A 390 -10.93 18.54 -15.56
N GLU A 391 -11.11 19.81 -15.93
CA GLU A 391 -10.98 20.29 -17.30
C GLU A 391 -9.58 20.03 -17.90
N SER A 392 -8.53 20.17 -17.11
CA SER A 392 -7.17 19.82 -17.54
C SER A 392 -7.03 18.35 -17.89
N ARG A 393 -7.58 17.47 -17.06
CA ARG A 393 -7.54 16.01 -17.28
C ARG A 393 -8.43 15.57 -18.44
N GLU A 394 -9.54 16.23 -18.65
CA GLU A 394 -10.41 16.00 -19.83
C GLU A 394 -9.68 16.36 -21.12
N ARG A 395 -8.96 17.50 -21.16
CA ARG A 395 -8.12 17.88 -22.32
C ARG A 395 -7.04 16.83 -22.58
N ARG A 396 -6.32 16.38 -21.57
CA ARG A 396 -5.30 15.33 -21.71
C ARG A 396 -5.89 14.02 -22.24
N HIS A 397 -7.05 13.62 -21.74
CA HIS A 397 -7.74 12.44 -22.23
C HIS A 397 -8.17 12.60 -23.71
N ALA A 398 -8.65 13.78 -24.10
CA ALA A 398 -9.00 14.09 -25.49
C ALA A 398 -7.76 14.02 -26.41
N GLU A 399 -6.59 14.52 -25.99
CA GLU A 399 -5.33 14.39 -26.76
C GLU A 399 -4.95 12.91 -27.01
N ILE A 400 -5.12 12.04 -26.01
CA ILE A 400 -4.85 10.60 -26.15
C ILE A 400 -5.82 9.97 -27.15
N ILE A 401 -7.13 10.29 -27.06
CA ILE A 401 -8.16 9.77 -27.95
C ILE A 401 -7.90 10.22 -29.39
N GLU A 402 -7.58 11.50 -29.59
CA GLU A 402 -7.29 12.06 -30.91
C GLU A 402 -6.05 11.39 -31.52
N ALA A 403 -4.94 11.34 -30.79
CA ALA A 403 -3.73 10.67 -31.25
C ALA A 403 -3.97 9.20 -31.62
N ARG A 404 -4.75 8.48 -30.82
CA ARG A 404 -5.15 7.11 -31.09
C ARG A 404 -5.98 7.01 -32.40
N GLY A 405 -6.99 7.86 -32.58
CA GLY A 405 -7.82 7.87 -33.80
C GLY A 405 -6.99 8.14 -35.05
N GLN A 406 -6.03 9.07 -34.97
CA GLN A 406 -5.09 9.34 -36.07
C GLN A 406 -4.19 8.13 -36.35
N LEU A 407 -3.65 7.45 -35.32
CA LEU A 407 -2.83 6.24 -35.49
C LEU A 407 -3.63 5.05 -36.04
N GLU A 408 -4.90 4.93 -35.72
CA GLU A 408 -5.77 3.87 -36.27
C GLU A 408 -6.11 4.11 -37.75
N SER A 409 -6.26 5.35 -38.17
CA SER A 409 -6.66 5.74 -39.55
C SER A 409 -5.47 5.86 -40.52
N LYS A 410 -4.35 6.48 -40.10
CA LYS A 410 -3.19 6.71 -40.95
C LYS A 410 -2.34 5.45 -41.12
N ARG A 411 -1.83 5.24 -42.33
CA ARG A 411 -1.10 4.02 -42.71
C ARG A 411 0.25 4.36 -43.34
N SER A 412 1.24 3.52 -43.03
CA SER A 412 2.52 3.45 -43.73
C SER A 412 2.87 2.00 -43.97
N SER A 413 3.43 1.67 -45.11
CA SER A 413 3.83 0.30 -45.48
C SER A 413 2.72 -0.74 -45.33
N GLY A 414 1.46 -0.34 -45.63
CA GLY A 414 0.30 -1.22 -45.55
C GLY A 414 -0.30 -1.45 -44.16
N GLN A 415 0.30 -0.90 -43.10
CA GLN A 415 -0.14 -1.04 -41.72
C GLN A 415 -0.55 0.30 -41.12
N SER A 416 -1.57 0.27 -40.22
CA SER A 416 -1.91 1.46 -39.46
C SER A 416 -0.82 1.78 -38.42
N GLY A 417 -0.68 3.07 -38.05
CA GLY A 417 0.23 3.47 -36.99
C GLY A 417 -0.05 2.73 -35.67
N TRP A 418 -1.30 2.44 -35.38
CA TRP A 418 -1.70 1.64 -34.21
C TRP A 418 -1.16 0.20 -34.25
N GLN A 419 -1.23 -0.46 -35.43
CA GLN A 419 -0.65 -1.78 -35.63
C GLN A 419 0.88 -1.78 -35.51
N GLN A 420 1.52 -0.72 -35.99
CA GLN A 420 2.97 -0.57 -35.84
C GLN A 420 3.36 -0.34 -34.37
N LEU A 421 2.61 0.51 -33.65
CA LEU A 421 2.84 0.84 -32.24
C LEU A 421 2.59 -0.37 -31.32
N SER A 422 1.73 -1.31 -31.70
CA SER A 422 1.46 -2.53 -30.92
C SER A 422 2.62 -3.53 -30.90
N ARG A 423 3.63 -3.38 -31.76
CA ARG A 423 4.78 -4.28 -31.84
C ARG A 423 5.73 -4.10 -30.65
N PRO A 424 6.44 -5.16 -30.22
CA PRO A 424 7.54 -5.03 -29.27
C PRO A 424 8.59 -4.04 -29.77
N HIS A 425 9.13 -3.23 -28.86
CA HIS A 425 10.19 -2.25 -29.16
C HIS A 425 9.83 -1.16 -30.19
N SER A 426 8.53 -0.93 -30.45
CA SER A 426 8.08 0.18 -31.29
C SER A 426 8.46 1.53 -30.69
N ASP A 427 8.85 2.47 -31.52
CA ASP A 427 9.13 3.87 -31.14
C ASP A 427 7.93 4.75 -31.51
N LEU A 428 7.24 5.26 -30.49
CA LEU A 428 6.10 6.17 -30.68
C LEU A 428 6.51 7.41 -31.45
N LYS A 429 7.68 8.00 -31.13
CA LYS A 429 8.16 9.21 -31.77
C LYS A 429 8.37 8.99 -33.26
N ALA A 430 9.11 7.96 -33.65
CA ALA A 430 9.37 7.65 -35.05
C ALA A 430 8.09 7.42 -35.84
N ILE A 431 7.14 6.64 -35.30
CA ILE A 431 5.85 6.34 -35.95
C ILE A 431 4.98 7.59 -36.11
N THR A 432 4.90 8.43 -35.08
CA THR A 432 4.08 9.66 -35.13
C THR A 432 4.68 10.71 -36.05
N ASP A 433 6.01 10.85 -36.09
CA ASP A 433 6.69 11.77 -36.99
C ASP A 433 6.50 11.34 -38.46
N GLU A 434 6.64 10.05 -38.79
CA GLU A 434 6.40 9.49 -40.12
C GLU A 434 4.96 9.69 -40.60
N LEU A 435 3.99 9.44 -39.72
CA LEU A 435 2.56 9.52 -40.06
C LEU A 435 1.97 10.92 -39.83
N GLN A 436 2.78 11.89 -39.38
CA GLN A 436 2.32 13.22 -39.03
C GLN A 436 1.14 13.20 -38.05
N VAL A 437 1.30 12.43 -36.97
CA VAL A 437 0.32 12.33 -35.88
C VAL A 437 0.75 13.24 -34.73
N THR A 438 -0.17 14.03 -34.23
CA THR A 438 0.07 14.87 -33.04
C THR A 438 0.14 13.98 -31.80
N ARG A 439 1.28 14.03 -31.10
CA ARG A 439 1.46 13.31 -29.83
C ARG A 439 0.80 14.06 -28.67
N PRO A 440 0.31 13.34 -27.66
CA PRO A 440 -0.08 13.95 -26.39
C PRO A 440 1.07 14.82 -25.82
N SER A 441 0.73 15.91 -25.18
CA SER A 441 1.69 16.92 -24.70
C SER A 441 2.59 16.38 -23.57
N LEU A 442 2.07 15.52 -22.69
CA LEU A 442 2.81 14.99 -21.54
C LEU A 442 3.43 13.62 -21.83
N ALA A 443 4.66 13.41 -21.35
CA ALA A 443 5.38 12.15 -21.52
C ALA A 443 4.61 10.94 -20.96
N MET A 444 3.93 11.10 -19.81
CA MET A 444 3.13 10.01 -19.22
C MET A 444 1.91 9.66 -20.07
N ASP A 445 1.33 10.62 -20.80
CA ASP A 445 0.20 10.37 -21.70
C ASP A 445 0.67 9.68 -22.98
N GLN A 446 1.88 9.97 -23.43
CA GLN A 446 2.56 9.24 -24.52
C GLN A 446 2.87 7.80 -24.13
N GLU A 447 3.35 7.57 -22.89
CA GLU A 447 3.54 6.21 -22.35
C GLU A 447 2.21 5.44 -22.28
N GLU A 448 1.14 6.11 -21.85
CA GLU A 448 -0.19 5.49 -21.79
C GLU A 448 -0.71 5.11 -23.18
N LEU A 449 -0.59 6.00 -24.16
CA LEU A 449 -0.95 5.72 -25.55
C LEU A 449 -0.21 4.51 -26.10
N GLN A 450 1.09 4.42 -25.85
CA GLN A 450 1.93 3.27 -26.25
C GLN A 450 1.52 1.99 -25.50
N ALA A 451 1.23 2.08 -24.22
CA ALA A 451 0.75 0.94 -23.44
C ALA A 451 -0.59 0.41 -23.92
N GLN A 452 -1.54 1.31 -24.25
CA GLN A 452 -2.83 0.93 -24.82
C GLN A 452 -2.67 0.16 -26.13
N ALA A 453 -1.83 0.65 -27.06
CA ALA A 453 -1.57 -0.05 -28.31
C ALA A 453 -0.95 -1.43 -28.08
N ARG A 454 0.08 -1.51 -27.22
CA ARG A 454 0.82 -2.75 -26.94
C ARG A 454 -0.05 -3.82 -26.27
N TYR A 455 -0.95 -3.42 -25.37
CA TYR A 455 -1.75 -4.36 -24.59
C TYR A 455 -3.16 -4.56 -25.13
N ALA A 456 -3.61 -3.85 -26.16
CA ALA A 456 -5.00 -3.90 -26.67
C ALA A 456 -5.53 -5.33 -26.87
N GLY A 457 -4.79 -6.17 -27.58
CA GLY A 457 -5.21 -7.56 -27.83
C GLY A 457 -5.16 -8.47 -26.59
N TYR A 458 -4.30 -8.17 -25.63
CA TYR A 458 -4.23 -8.89 -24.35
C TYR A 458 -5.40 -8.48 -23.45
N ILE A 459 -5.68 -7.18 -23.33
CA ILE A 459 -6.78 -6.63 -22.54
C ILE A 459 -8.11 -7.19 -23.04
N GLU A 460 -8.32 -7.22 -24.36
CA GLU A 460 -9.56 -7.76 -24.92
C GLU A 460 -9.76 -9.25 -24.61
N ARG A 461 -8.68 -10.05 -24.70
CA ARG A 461 -8.72 -11.47 -24.30
C ARG A 461 -8.96 -11.64 -22.81
N GLU A 462 -8.31 -10.84 -21.98
CA GLU A 462 -8.49 -10.85 -20.54
C GLU A 462 -9.92 -10.46 -20.15
N ARG A 463 -10.45 -9.38 -20.70
CA ARG A 463 -11.85 -8.97 -20.51
C ARG A 463 -12.85 -10.05 -20.89
N ARG A 464 -12.64 -10.76 -22.01
CA ARG A 464 -13.50 -11.90 -22.41
C ARG A 464 -13.44 -13.04 -21.38
N ARG A 465 -12.25 -13.33 -20.86
CA ARG A 465 -12.07 -14.37 -19.82
C ARG A 465 -12.71 -13.96 -18.50
N LEU A 466 -12.56 -12.69 -18.12
CA LEU A 466 -13.00 -12.15 -16.83
C LEU A 466 -14.47 -11.73 -16.80
N ARG A 467 -15.17 -11.64 -17.96
CA ARG A 467 -16.62 -11.33 -18.00
C ARG A 467 -17.42 -12.23 -17.07
N ARG A 468 -17.09 -13.50 -17.01
CA ARG A 468 -17.78 -14.46 -16.10
C ARG A 468 -17.64 -14.06 -14.63
N TYR A 469 -16.48 -13.55 -14.21
CA TYR A 469 -16.26 -13.09 -12.84
C TYR A 469 -17.00 -11.77 -12.58
N ALA A 470 -16.98 -10.84 -13.52
CA ALA A 470 -17.74 -9.59 -13.43
C ALA A 470 -19.26 -9.86 -13.34
N ASP A 471 -19.77 -10.85 -14.08
CA ASP A 471 -21.16 -11.27 -13.99
C ASP A 471 -21.49 -11.86 -12.62
N LEU A 472 -20.57 -12.62 -12.01
CA LEU A 472 -20.74 -13.14 -10.65
C LEU A 472 -20.76 -12.01 -9.61
N ASP A 473 -20.00 -10.93 -9.78
CA ASP A 473 -20.01 -9.79 -8.86
C ASP A 473 -21.32 -9.00 -8.90
N ARG A 474 -22.06 -9.07 -10.00
CA ARG A 474 -23.42 -8.48 -10.14
C ARG A 474 -24.48 -9.27 -9.39
N ILE A 475 -24.29 -10.57 -9.19
CA ILE A 475 -25.23 -11.43 -8.45
C ILE A 475 -25.03 -11.15 -6.96
N LYS A 476 -25.95 -10.36 -6.39
CA LYS A 476 -25.88 -9.98 -4.97
C LYS A 476 -26.41 -11.08 -4.08
N ILE A 477 -25.79 -11.21 -2.90
CA ILE A 477 -26.22 -12.11 -1.83
C ILE A 477 -26.88 -11.21 -0.77
N PRO A 478 -28.14 -11.46 -0.37
CA PRO A 478 -28.81 -10.71 0.68
C PRO A 478 -28.03 -10.76 2.01
N MET A 479 -28.10 -9.68 2.80
CA MET A 479 -27.38 -9.60 4.07
C MET A 479 -27.85 -10.63 5.10
N ASP A 480 -29.12 -11.00 5.04
CA ASP A 480 -29.80 -11.96 5.89
C ASP A 480 -29.80 -13.38 5.29
N PHE A 481 -29.07 -13.61 4.19
CA PHE A 481 -29.03 -14.92 3.55
C PHE A 481 -28.45 -15.98 4.49
N ASP A 482 -29.22 -17.06 4.68
CA ASP A 482 -28.78 -18.21 5.49
C ASP A 482 -27.96 -19.18 4.61
N PHE A 483 -26.69 -19.31 4.96
CA PHE A 483 -25.76 -20.26 4.33
C PHE A 483 -25.84 -21.66 4.93
N GLY A 484 -26.49 -21.83 6.11
CA GLY A 484 -26.43 -23.07 6.89
C GLY A 484 -27.23 -24.23 6.33
N ASP A 485 -28.39 -23.94 5.70
CA ASP A 485 -29.27 -24.98 5.18
C ASP A 485 -29.31 -24.96 3.65
N ARG A 486 -28.19 -25.37 3.02
CA ARG A 486 -28.08 -25.40 1.55
C ARG A 486 -27.63 -26.75 1.06
N PRO A 487 -28.54 -27.55 0.46
CA PRO A 487 -28.20 -28.87 -0.04
C PRO A 487 -27.02 -28.86 -1.02
N GLY A 488 -26.04 -29.71 -0.76
CA GLY A 488 -24.88 -29.91 -1.61
C GLY A 488 -23.67 -29.02 -1.29
N LEU A 489 -23.79 -28.02 -0.43
CA LEU A 489 -22.61 -27.31 0.10
C LEU A 489 -21.91 -28.17 1.14
N SER A 490 -20.57 -28.25 1.08
CA SER A 490 -19.79 -28.90 2.12
C SER A 490 -19.80 -28.10 3.42
N THR A 491 -19.62 -28.76 4.56
CA THR A 491 -19.49 -28.08 5.87
C THR A 491 -18.42 -26.99 5.84
N GLU A 492 -17.28 -27.26 5.23
CA GLU A 492 -16.19 -26.28 5.05
C GLU A 492 -16.65 -25.05 4.26
N ALA A 493 -17.38 -25.24 3.14
CA ALA A 493 -17.89 -24.13 2.34
C ALA A 493 -18.91 -23.30 3.13
N VAL A 494 -19.79 -23.95 3.90
CA VAL A 494 -20.77 -23.27 4.78
C VAL A 494 -20.05 -22.45 5.85
N GLU A 495 -19.06 -23.00 6.53
CA GLU A 495 -18.26 -22.31 7.55
C GLU A 495 -17.53 -21.07 6.96
N LEU A 496 -16.94 -21.23 5.76
CA LEU A 496 -16.28 -20.15 5.05
C LEU A 496 -17.26 -19.01 4.70
N LEU A 497 -18.43 -19.36 4.16
CA LEU A 497 -19.47 -18.41 3.79
C LEU A 497 -20.08 -17.69 5.00
N GLN A 498 -20.33 -18.41 6.10
CA GLN A 498 -20.83 -17.84 7.35
C GLN A 498 -19.81 -16.89 8.00
N ARG A 499 -18.52 -17.24 7.91
CA ARG A 499 -17.43 -16.43 8.45
C ARG A 499 -17.23 -15.12 7.67
N VAL A 500 -17.23 -15.20 6.33
CA VAL A 500 -16.90 -14.07 5.45
C VAL A 500 -18.13 -13.23 5.12
N ARG A 501 -19.31 -13.84 5.05
CA ARG A 501 -20.58 -13.20 4.67
C ARG A 501 -20.47 -12.38 3.38
N PRO A 502 -20.08 -13.01 2.25
CA PRO A 502 -19.86 -12.30 0.98
C PRO A 502 -21.13 -11.62 0.50
N ARG A 503 -21.01 -10.43 -0.09
CA ARG A 503 -22.11 -9.62 -0.61
C ARG A 503 -22.46 -9.91 -2.07
N SER A 504 -21.63 -10.71 -2.74
CA SER A 504 -21.87 -11.14 -4.12
C SER A 504 -21.34 -12.57 -4.32
N LEU A 505 -21.85 -13.21 -5.36
CA LEU A 505 -21.36 -14.53 -5.77
C LEU A 505 -19.89 -14.47 -6.22
N GLY A 506 -19.47 -13.35 -6.81
CA GLY A 506 -18.06 -13.13 -7.15
C GLY A 506 -17.15 -13.05 -5.92
N GLN A 507 -17.57 -12.34 -4.87
CA GLN A 507 -16.86 -12.35 -3.59
C GLN A 507 -16.80 -13.78 -3.01
N ALA A 508 -17.91 -14.50 -2.99
CA ALA A 508 -17.95 -15.90 -2.54
C ALA A 508 -16.93 -16.77 -3.30
N SER A 509 -16.83 -16.60 -4.62
CA SER A 509 -15.90 -17.38 -5.46
C SER A 509 -14.42 -17.09 -5.19
N ARG A 510 -14.10 -15.93 -4.60
CA ARG A 510 -12.72 -15.50 -4.25
C ARG A 510 -12.28 -15.90 -2.85
N ILE A 511 -13.19 -16.41 -2.01
CA ILE A 511 -12.84 -16.90 -0.67
C ILE A 511 -11.88 -18.09 -0.81
N PRO A 512 -10.70 -18.07 -0.15
CA PRO A 512 -9.80 -19.20 -0.17
C PRO A 512 -10.48 -20.48 0.37
N GLY A 513 -10.42 -21.56 -0.42
CA GLY A 513 -11.11 -22.83 -0.10
C GLY A 513 -12.46 -23.01 -0.82
N MET A 514 -13.06 -21.95 -1.35
CA MET A 514 -14.28 -22.08 -2.16
C MET A 514 -13.99 -22.73 -3.52
N THR A 515 -14.77 -23.75 -3.85
CA THR A 515 -14.66 -24.46 -5.13
C THR A 515 -15.64 -23.89 -6.19
N PRO A 516 -15.36 -24.06 -7.50
CA PRO A 516 -16.32 -23.69 -8.54
C PRO A 516 -17.68 -24.40 -8.38
N ALA A 517 -17.69 -25.64 -7.90
CA ALA A 517 -18.92 -26.39 -7.63
C ALA A 517 -19.73 -25.75 -6.48
N ALA A 518 -19.07 -25.39 -5.38
CA ALA A 518 -19.74 -24.71 -4.27
C ALA A 518 -20.30 -23.33 -4.69
N THR A 519 -19.55 -22.57 -5.50
CA THR A 519 -20.02 -21.29 -6.06
C THR A 519 -21.25 -21.50 -6.95
N HIS A 520 -21.27 -22.55 -7.76
CA HIS A 520 -22.41 -22.87 -8.62
C HIS A 520 -23.65 -23.25 -7.81
N LEU A 521 -23.49 -24.09 -6.78
CA LEU A 521 -24.57 -24.48 -5.86
C LEU A 521 -25.14 -23.25 -5.12
N LEU A 522 -24.26 -22.36 -4.64
CA LEU A 522 -24.69 -21.09 -4.05
C LEU A 522 -25.48 -20.24 -5.03
N ALA A 523 -25.06 -20.14 -6.31
CA ALA A 523 -25.79 -19.42 -7.35
C ALA A 523 -27.19 -19.99 -7.60
N MET A 524 -27.36 -21.31 -7.50
CA MET A 524 -28.67 -21.95 -7.62
C MET A 524 -29.58 -21.65 -6.42
N SER A 525 -29.00 -21.49 -5.23
CA SER A 525 -29.72 -21.20 -3.99
C SER A 525 -30.16 -19.72 -3.89
N LEU A 526 -29.65 -18.83 -4.75
CA LEU A 526 -30.01 -17.41 -4.80
C LEU A 526 -31.16 -17.13 -5.79
N LYS A 527 -31.59 -18.11 -6.56
CA LYS A 527 -32.76 -18.06 -7.45
C LYS A 527 -34.03 -18.44 -6.69
#